data_415ae88846476d0c96355814763f50e6
#
_entry.id   415ae88846476d0c96355814763f50e6
#
_cell.length_a   1.000
_cell.length_b   1.000
_cell.length_c   1.000
_cell.angle_alpha   90.00
_cell.angle_beta   90.00
_cell.angle_gamma   90.00
#
_symmetry.space_group_name_H-M   'P 1'
#
loop_
_entity.id
_entity.type
_entity.pdbx_description
1 polymer ?
#
loop_
_entity_poly.entity_id
_entity_poly.type
_entity_poly.pdbx_seq_one_letter_code
_entity_poly.pdbx_strand_id
1 'polypeptide(L)'
;MDILCIRIGEKYGPEYEQYLEEKLYPDYNIHWIHEPYDERVTLQWNKMWGMQLNIDRPICVMDIDVLLMGDYNKIFDYPIERGQFLAMPGWWRDTEKEGYSINGGFFKYFPKDCKYIYDKFMSDIHGWQRHYIDNGTTRGPVNGEQYFVEDSVKERLELITLPPEWFTRWVVDSDIVNRSMTKWQVQITRKYREITGNDYIFLGGEFHPDIKFVHFTHRNNKPHEWEYYDKIRLC
;
A
#
# COMPACT_ATOMS: atom_id res chain seq x y z
N MET A 1 18.44 1.79 -3.77
CA MET A 1 17.13 2.47 -3.82
C MET A 1 16.75 2.87 -2.41
N ASP A 2 16.21 4.08 -2.23
CA ASP A 2 15.70 4.51 -0.92
C ASP A 2 14.20 4.18 -0.81
N ILE A 3 13.80 3.62 0.32
CA ILE A 3 12.41 3.29 0.64
C ILE A 3 12.03 4.05 1.90
N LEU A 4 10.95 4.82 1.85
CA LEU A 4 10.38 5.52 2.99
C LEU A 4 9.24 4.68 3.57
N CYS A 5 9.34 4.36 4.85
CA CYS A 5 8.31 3.63 5.60
C CYS A 5 7.86 4.44 6.81
N ILE A 6 6.58 4.31 7.15
CA ILE A 6 5.96 5.08 8.24
C ILE A 6 5.47 4.13 9.31
N ARG A 7 6.03 4.26 10.52
CA ARG A 7 5.57 3.55 11.71
C ARG A 7 5.33 4.55 12.83
N ILE A 8 4.14 5.13 12.85
CA ILE A 8 3.70 6.11 13.83
C ILE A 8 2.61 5.50 14.70
N GLY A 9 2.70 5.72 16.01
CA GLY A 9 1.75 5.19 16.99
C GLY A 9 1.99 3.72 17.32
N GLU A 10 0.99 3.11 18.00
CA GLU A 10 1.12 1.78 18.61
C GLU A 10 0.49 0.64 17.80
N LYS A 11 -0.05 0.95 16.61
CA LYS A 11 -0.75 -0.06 15.79
C LYS A 11 0.19 -1.18 15.35
N TYR A 12 1.41 -0.83 15.01
CA TYR A 12 2.44 -1.74 14.50
C TYR A 12 3.66 -1.72 15.43
N GLY A 13 4.11 -2.89 15.87
CA GLY A 13 5.29 -3.03 16.72
C GLY A 13 6.60 -3.01 15.93
N PRO A 14 7.76 -3.08 16.64
CA PRO A 14 9.07 -3.09 16.00
C PRO A 14 9.33 -4.31 15.13
N GLU A 15 8.58 -5.38 15.30
CA GLU A 15 8.68 -6.60 14.50
C GLU A 15 8.39 -6.37 13.01
N TYR A 16 7.59 -5.36 12.67
CA TYR A 16 7.34 -4.97 11.27
C TYR A 16 8.57 -4.36 10.62
N GLU A 17 9.30 -3.52 11.38
CA GLU A 17 10.57 -2.96 10.94
C GLU A 17 11.62 -4.05 10.76
N GLN A 18 11.80 -4.87 11.77
CA GLN A 18 12.75 -5.98 11.73
C GLN A 18 12.54 -6.87 10.51
N TYR A 19 11.28 -7.25 10.24
CA TYR A 19 10.95 -8.05 9.07
C TYR A 19 11.37 -7.37 7.75
N LEU A 20 11.04 -6.08 7.59
CA LEU A 20 11.38 -5.36 6.36
C LEU A 20 12.88 -5.12 6.23
N GLU A 21 13.57 -4.81 7.32
CA GLU A 21 15.01 -4.64 7.33
C GLU A 21 15.73 -5.94 6.96
N GLU A 22 15.37 -7.07 7.57
CA GLU A 22 15.94 -8.39 7.23
C GLU A 22 15.65 -8.77 5.76
N LYS A 23 14.47 -8.40 5.24
CA LYS A 23 14.06 -8.78 3.90
C LYS A 23 14.71 -7.93 2.81
N LEU A 24 14.92 -6.65 3.08
CA LEU A 24 15.34 -5.65 2.09
C LEU A 24 16.84 -5.31 2.16
N TYR A 25 17.50 -5.53 3.29
CA TYR A 25 18.94 -5.30 3.41
C TYR A 25 19.73 -6.43 2.71
N PRO A 26 20.89 -6.17 2.06
CA PRO A 26 21.53 -4.85 1.89
C PRO A 26 21.13 -4.10 0.62
N ASP A 27 20.18 -4.57 -0.15
CA ASP A 27 19.88 -4.08 -1.50
C ASP A 27 19.18 -2.72 -1.49
N TYR A 28 18.46 -2.41 -0.40
CA TYR A 28 17.66 -1.21 -0.25
C TYR A 28 17.96 -0.48 1.06
N ASN A 29 17.88 0.87 1.04
CA ASN A 29 18.00 1.70 2.23
C ASN A 29 16.61 2.07 2.72
N ILE A 30 16.22 1.61 3.91
CA ILE A 30 14.95 1.98 4.51
C ILE A 30 15.12 3.21 5.39
N HIS A 31 14.26 4.19 5.19
CA HIS A 31 14.15 5.40 6.01
C HIS A 31 12.84 5.36 6.78
N TRP A 32 12.93 5.31 8.09
CA TRP A 32 11.78 5.21 8.97
C TRP A 32 11.30 6.60 9.43
N ILE A 33 9.98 6.79 9.44
CA ILE A 33 9.32 7.92 10.10
C ILE A 33 8.56 7.37 11.31
N HIS A 34 9.05 7.71 12.52
CA HIS A 34 8.46 7.26 13.78
C HIS A 34 7.54 8.31 14.41
N GLU A 35 7.72 9.56 14.03
CA GLU A 35 6.93 10.69 14.52
C GLU A 35 6.38 11.51 13.35
N PRO A 36 5.20 12.10 13.49
CA PRO A 36 4.67 13.00 12.47
C PRO A 36 5.65 14.16 12.23
N TYR A 37 5.89 14.49 10.96
CA TYR A 37 6.70 15.66 10.60
C TYR A 37 5.99 16.98 10.89
N ASP A 38 4.67 16.93 11.10
CA ASP A 38 3.83 18.01 11.60
C ASP A 38 2.71 17.36 12.42
N GLU A 39 2.45 17.85 13.63
CA GLU A 39 1.45 17.29 14.55
C GLU A 39 0.01 17.29 14.00
N ARG A 40 -0.25 18.10 12.98
CA ARG A 40 -1.54 18.16 12.28
C ARG A 40 -1.73 17.04 11.27
N VAL A 41 -0.65 16.32 10.91
CA VAL A 41 -0.66 15.29 9.87
C VAL A 41 -0.97 13.93 10.47
N THR A 42 -2.07 13.32 10.03
CA THR A 42 -2.56 12.06 10.57
C THR A 42 -1.88 10.85 9.91
N LEU A 43 -1.29 9.97 10.70
CA LEU A 43 -0.80 8.62 10.34
C LEU A 43 -0.20 8.53 8.91
N GLN A 44 -0.87 7.82 8.00
CA GLN A 44 -0.38 7.56 6.62
C GLN A 44 -0.25 8.82 5.76
N TRP A 45 -0.89 9.93 6.11
CA TRP A 45 -0.67 11.20 5.44
C TRP A 45 0.79 11.68 5.56
N ASN A 46 1.55 11.14 6.51
CA ASN A 46 2.98 11.38 6.62
C ASN A 46 3.79 10.87 5.42
N LYS A 47 3.21 10.06 4.54
CA LYS A 47 3.82 9.66 3.25
C LYS A 47 4.14 10.86 2.36
N MET A 48 3.38 11.96 2.49
CA MET A 48 3.63 13.21 1.76
C MET A 48 5.03 13.77 2.03
N TRP A 49 5.63 13.46 3.19
CA TRP A 49 6.95 13.95 3.54
C TRP A 49 8.03 13.58 2.50
N GLY A 50 7.94 12.41 1.92
CA GLY A 50 8.85 11.97 0.87
C GLY A 50 8.85 12.89 -0.37
N MET A 51 7.74 13.56 -0.66
CA MET A 51 7.57 14.40 -1.85
C MET A 51 8.31 15.75 -1.76
N GLN A 52 8.73 16.17 -0.55
CA GLN A 52 9.50 17.39 -0.37
C GLN A 52 11.03 17.19 -0.43
N LEU A 53 11.49 15.95 -0.47
CA LEU A 53 12.92 15.66 -0.42
C LEU A 53 13.65 16.24 -1.64
N ASN A 54 14.76 16.91 -1.39
CA ASN A 54 15.57 17.50 -2.45
C ASN A 54 16.58 16.48 -3.02
N ILE A 55 16.07 15.38 -3.54
CA ILE A 55 16.87 14.33 -4.17
C ILE A 55 16.47 14.19 -5.65
N ASP A 56 17.45 13.84 -6.48
CA ASP A 56 17.28 13.76 -7.94
C ASP A 56 17.34 12.32 -8.47
N ARG A 57 16.87 11.42 -7.65
CA ARG A 57 16.65 10.02 -7.99
C ARG A 57 15.28 9.58 -7.48
N PRO A 58 14.70 8.52 -8.05
CA PRO A 58 13.42 8.03 -7.55
C PRO A 58 13.57 7.44 -6.14
N ILE A 59 12.52 7.58 -5.36
CA ILE A 59 12.34 6.90 -4.08
C ILE A 59 11.07 6.06 -4.12
N CYS A 60 11.01 5.06 -3.25
CA CYS A 60 9.78 4.33 -2.96
C CYS A 60 9.18 4.78 -1.63
N VAL A 61 7.87 4.75 -1.52
CA VAL A 61 7.13 4.87 -0.26
C VAL A 61 6.26 3.65 -0.12
N MET A 62 6.33 2.95 1.01
CA MET A 62 5.68 1.65 1.16
C MET A 62 5.02 1.53 2.53
N ASP A 63 3.85 0.88 2.56
CA ASP A 63 3.23 0.43 3.81
C ASP A 63 4.07 -0.67 4.45
N ILE A 64 3.97 -0.80 5.76
CA ILE A 64 4.78 -1.75 6.54
C ILE A 64 4.05 -3.07 6.82
N ASP A 65 2.74 -3.09 6.69
CA ASP A 65 1.91 -4.29 6.87
C ASP A 65 1.82 -5.11 5.56
N VAL A 66 2.99 -5.51 5.09
CA VAL A 66 3.16 -6.20 3.81
C VAL A 66 4.03 -7.45 3.95
N LEU A 67 3.79 -8.45 3.10
CA LEU A 67 4.66 -9.59 2.91
C LEU A 67 5.25 -9.52 1.49
N LEU A 68 6.56 -9.53 1.40
CA LEU A 68 7.30 -9.53 0.13
C LEU A 68 7.65 -10.97 -0.29
N MET A 69 7.31 -11.35 -1.51
CA MET A 69 7.38 -12.71 -2.01
C MET A 69 8.12 -12.84 -3.33
N GLY A 70 8.71 -14.02 -3.54
CA GLY A 70 9.35 -14.36 -4.80
C GLY A 70 10.38 -13.32 -5.23
N ASP A 71 10.27 -12.88 -6.46
CA ASP A 71 11.12 -11.87 -7.07
C ASP A 71 10.57 -10.44 -6.84
N TYR A 72 10.22 -10.11 -5.61
CA TYR A 72 9.66 -8.81 -5.19
C TYR A 72 10.52 -7.61 -5.58
N ASN A 73 11.82 -7.81 -5.84
CA ASN A 73 12.70 -6.75 -6.34
C ASN A 73 12.17 -6.07 -7.60
N LYS A 74 11.42 -6.81 -8.44
CA LYS A 74 10.78 -6.25 -9.63
C LYS A 74 9.83 -5.08 -9.34
N ILE A 75 9.26 -5.01 -8.14
CA ILE A 75 8.42 -3.88 -7.71
C ILE A 75 9.28 -2.62 -7.56
N PHE A 76 10.40 -2.75 -6.84
CA PHE A 76 11.31 -1.63 -6.58
C PHE A 76 12.11 -1.23 -7.82
N ASP A 77 12.48 -2.20 -8.66
CA ASP A 77 13.27 -1.99 -9.87
C ASP A 77 12.43 -1.58 -11.08
N TYR A 78 11.10 -1.58 -10.96
CA TYR A 78 10.22 -1.17 -12.06
C TYR A 78 10.63 0.22 -12.58
N PRO A 79 10.90 0.36 -13.89
CA PRO A 79 11.43 1.61 -14.41
C PRO A 79 10.40 2.73 -14.33
N ILE A 80 10.87 3.92 -14.00
CA ILE A 80 10.10 5.18 -14.11
C ILE A 80 10.99 6.28 -14.66
N GLU A 81 10.38 7.20 -15.37
CA GLU A 81 11.01 8.40 -15.92
C GLU A 81 10.54 9.66 -15.17
N ARG A 82 11.26 10.76 -15.39
CA ARG A 82 10.83 12.07 -14.88
C ARG A 82 9.44 12.42 -15.44
N GLY A 83 8.60 12.97 -14.59
CA GLY A 83 7.20 13.24 -14.94
C GLY A 83 6.25 12.07 -14.75
N GLN A 84 6.75 10.89 -14.34
CA GLN A 84 5.93 9.71 -14.03
C GLN A 84 5.80 9.49 -12.53
N PHE A 85 4.64 8.96 -12.13
CA PHE A 85 4.33 8.51 -10.78
C PHE A 85 3.82 7.08 -10.85
N LEU A 86 4.58 6.14 -10.27
CA LEU A 86 4.21 4.73 -10.22
C LEU A 86 3.51 4.41 -8.91
N ALA A 87 2.38 3.72 -9.01
CA ALA A 87 1.61 3.29 -7.83
C ALA A 87 1.23 1.81 -7.88
N MET A 88 0.96 1.27 -6.72
CA MET A 88 0.27 0.00 -6.60
C MET A 88 -1.17 0.13 -7.12
N PRO A 89 -1.64 -0.77 -8.00
CA PRO A 89 -3.01 -0.71 -8.49
C PRO A 89 -4.02 -1.05 -7.38
N GLY A 90 -5.18 -0.46 -7.46
CA GLY A 90 -6.35 -0.85 -6.68
C GLY A 90 -7.11 -1.99 -7.36
N TRP A 91 -6.47 -3.14 -7.58
CA TRP A 91 -6.95 -4.27 -8.41
C TRP A 91 -8.33 -4.82 -8.02
N TRP A 92 -8.79 -4.56 -6.79
CA TRP A 92 -10.12 -4.96 -6.32
C TRP A 92 -11.18 -3.88 -6.49
N ARG A 93 -10.80 -2.71 -7.03
CA ARG A 93 -11.70 -1.57 -7.19
C ARG A 93 -12.45 -1.66 -8.49
N ASP A 94 -13.68 -1.23 -8.46
CA ASP A 94 -14.42 -0.86 -9.65
C ASP A 94 -14.04 0.58 -10.03
N THR A 95 -13.01 0.69 -10.88
CA THR A 95 -12.45 2.00 -11.26
C THR A 95 -13.44 2.88 -12.00
N GLU A 96 -14.36 2.29 -12.77
CA GLU A 96 -15.42 3.04 -13.47
C GLU A 96 -16.40 3.67 -12.48
N LYS A 97 -16.73 2.93 -11.43
CA LYS A 97 -17.67 3.37 -10.41
C LYS A 97 -17.05 4.27 -9.35
N GLU A 98 -15.83 3.95 -8.93
CA GLU A 98 -15.15 4.66 -7.84
C GLU A 98 -14.35 5.86 -8.33
N GLY A 99 -13.95 5.90 -9.60
CA GLY A 99 -13.14 6.97 -10.20
C GLY A 99 -11.66 6.96 -9.81
N TYR A 100 -11.23 6.01 -8.95
CA TYR A 100 -9.88 5.87 -8.45
C TYR A 100 -9.30 4.50 -8.80
N SER A 101 -8.02 4.48 -9.14
CA SER A 101 -7.34 3.31 -9.70
C SER A 101 -6.20 2.77 -8.83
N ILE A 102 -5.71 3.54 -7.84
CA ILE A 102 -4.53 3.15 -7.06
C ILE A 102 -4.86 2.73 -5.63
N ASN A 103 -3.88 2.09 -5.01
CA ASN A 103 -3.81 1.84 -3.58
C ASN A 103 -2.59 2.53 -2.98
N GLY A 104 -2.73 3.07 -1.77
CA GLY A 104 -1.68 3.80 -1.06
C GLY A 104 -0.54 2.94 -0.50
N GLY A 105 -0.59 1.61 -0.68
CA GLY A 105 0.40 0.69 -0.10
C GLY A 105 1.78 0.76 -0.71
N PHE A 106 1.91 1.30 -1.93
CA PHE A 106 3.20 1.50 -2.57
C PHE A 106 3.14 2.63 -3.60
N PHE A 107 4.15 3.52 -3.55
CA PHE A 107 4.43 4.55 -4.54
C PHE A 107 5.91 4.56 -4.91
N LYS A 108 6.22 4.93 -6.16
CA LYS A 108 7.57 5.24 -6.61
C LYS A 108 7.54 6.49 -7.47
N TYR A 109 8.38 7.46 -7.16
CA TYR A 109 8.38 8.76 -7.84
C TYR A 109 9.71 9.49 -7.66
N PHE A 110 9.93 10.52 -8.48
CA PHE A 110 10.98 11.51 -8.26
C PHE A 110 10.46 12.61 -7.32
N PRO A 111 11.04 12.82 -6.13
CA PRO A 111 10.54 13.82 -5.18
C PRO A 111 10.40 15.21 -5.75
N LYS A 112 11.39 15.65 -6.56
CA LYS A 112 11.36 16.99 -7.20
C LYS A 112 10.14 17.20 -8.10
N ASP A 113 9.65 16.16 -8.75
CA ASP A 113 8.46 16.23 -9.61
C ASP A 113 7.16 16.28 -8.78
N CYS A 114 7.21 15.77 -7.56
CA CYS A 114 6.06 15.67 -6.65
C CYS A 114 5.98 16.79 -5.61
N LYS A 115 6.97 17.69 -5.57
CA LYS A 115 7.02 18.75 -4.53
C LYS A 115 5.74 19.60 -4.50
N TYR A 116 5.13 19.86 -5.64
CA TYR A 116 3.87 20.62 -5.70
C TYR A 116 2.71 19.92 -4.97
N ILE A 117 2.70 18.58 -4.91
CA ILE A 117 1.71 17.80 -4.15
C ILE A 117 1.90 18.04 -2.66
N TYR A 118 3.16 17.99 -2.19
CA TYR A 118 3.48 18.32 -0.81
C TYR A 118 3.08 19.77 -0.46
N ASP A 119 3.48 20.73 -1.30
CA ASP A 119 3.16 22.15 -1.08
C ASP A 119 1.64 22.39 -1.06
N LYS A 120 0.90 21.73 -1.96
CA LYS A 120 -0.57 21.75 -1.98
C LYS A 120 -1.15 21.19 -0.67
N PHE A 121 -0.67 20.05 -0.20
CA PHE A 121 -1.09 19.46 1.07
C PHE A 121 -0.83 20.38 2.25
N MET A 122 0.38 20.95 2.32
CA MET A 122 0.77 21.86 3.41
C MET A 122 0.01 23.18 3.43
N SER A 123 -0.55 23.61 2.29
CA SER A 123 -1.34 24.84 2.21
C SER A 123 -2.63 24.80 3.05
N ASP A 124 -3.22 23.59 3.22
CA ASP A 124 -4.40 23.39 4.06
C ASP A 124 -4.49 21.94 4.55
N ILE A 125 -3.63 21.57 5.49
CA ILE A 125 -3.52 20.20 6.00
C ILE A 125 -4.87 19.67 6.51
N HIS A 126 -5.57 20.45 7.31
CA HIS A 126 -6.85 20.03 7.88
C HIS A 126 -7.97 19.94 6.84
N GLY A 127 -8.00 20.90 5.91
CA GLY A 127 -9.01 20.92 4.85
C GLY A 127 -8.88 19.73 3.92
N TRP A 128 -7.66 19.40 3.46
CA TRP A 128 -7.42 18.25 2.60
C TRP A 128 -7.72 16.93 3.28
N GLN A 129 -7.23 16.73 4.51
CA GLN A 129 -7.53 15.50 5.27
C GLN A 129 -9.04 15.32 5.46
N ARG A 130 -9.76 16.38 5.88
CA ARG A 130 -11.20 16.32 6.06
C ARG A 130 -11.93 16.04 4.75
N HIS A 131 -11.56 16.74 3.67
CA HIS A 131 -12.21 16.58 2.36
C HIS A 131 -12.17 15.12 1.89
N TYR A 132 -10.99 14.49 1.90
CA TYR A 132 -10.84 13.13 1.40
C TYR A 132 -11.28 12.05 2.39
N ILE A 133 -11.30 12.35 3.69
CA ILE A 133 -11.89 11.47 4.70
C ILE A 133 -13.42 11.47 4.57
N ASP A 134 -14.03 12.63 4.48
CA ASP A 134 -15.49 12.75 4.50
C ASP A 134 -16.13 12.39 3.13
N ASN A 135 -15.47 12.69 2.03
CA ASN A 135 -16.03 12.58 0.68
C ASN A 135 -15.40 11.46 -0.17
N GLY A 136 -14.19 11.06 0.13
CA GLY A 136 -13.44 10.09 -0.70
C GLY A 136 -13.53 8.65 -0.24
N THR A 137 -13.98 8.40 1.00
CA THR A 137 -14.02 7.04 1.52
C THR A 137 -15.33 6.76 2.25
N THR A 138 -16.00 5.76 1.81
CA THR A 138 -17.19 5.23 2.50
C THR A 138 -16.86 4.43 3.76
N ARG A 139 -15.60 4.31 4.16
CA ARG A 139 -15.16 3.30 5.15
C ARG A 139 -14.18 3.80 6.22
N GLY A 140 -14.24 5.09 6.58
CA GLY A 140 -13.52 5.59 7.75
C GLY A 140 -12.31 6.48 7.46
N PRO A 141 -11.76 7.09 8.51
CA PRO A 141 -10.90 8.27 8.44
C PRO A 141 -9.48 8.00 7.88
N VAL A 142 -9.16 6.78 7.52
CA VAL A 142 -7.77 6.34 7.33
C VAL A 142 -7.33 6.31 5.87
N ASN A 143 -8.25 6.36 4.90
CA ASN A 143 -7.93 6.05 3.49
C ASN A 143 -7.97 7.26 2.52
N GLY A 144 -8.06 8.48 3.03
CA GLY A 144 -8.18 9.67 2.18
C GLY A 144 -6.91 10.04 1.43
N GLU A 145 -5.75 9.68 1.95
CA GLU A 145 -4.46 10.11 1.43
C GLU A 145 -4.20 9.59 0.00
N GLN A 146 -4.57 8.35 -0.29
CA GLN A 146 -4.36 7.78 -1.62
C GLN A 146 -5.21 8.50 -2.70
N TYR A 147 -6.39 8.97 -2.36
CA TYR A 147 -7.24 9.74 -3.27
C TYR A 147 -6.68 11.14 -3.52
N PHE A 148 -6.22 11.81 -2.46
CA PHE A 148 -5.53 13.09 -2.60
C PHE A 148 -4.29 12.96 -3.49
N VAL A 149 -3.50 11.89 -3.31
CA VAL A 149 -2.32 11.63 -4.14
C VAL A 149 -2.73 11.41 -5.58
N GLU A 150 -3.71 10.54 -5.85
CA GLU A 150 -4.13 10.22 -7.20
C GLU A 150 -4.66 11.45 -7.95
N ASP A 151 -5.53 12.24 -7.30
CA ASP A 151 -6.04 13.48 -7.89
C ASP A 151 -4.91 14.47 -8.17
N SER A 152 -4.00 14.65 -7.22
CA SER A 152 -2.89 15.58 -7.38
C SER A 152 -1.88 15.13 -8.43
N VAL A 153 -1.58 13.84 -8.52
CA VAL A 153 -0.72 13.27 -9.56
C VAL A 153 -1.29 13.54 -10.95
N LYS A 154 -2.58 13.28 -11.14
CA LYS A 154 -3.27 13.49 -12.44
C LYS A 154 -3.27 14.95 -12.92
N GLU A 155 -2.97 15.91 -12.04
CA GLU A 155 -2.86 17.33 -12.45
C GLU A 155 -1.64 17.61 -13.34
N ARG A 156 -0.51 16.92 -13.11
CA ARG A 156 0.76 17.27 -13.74
C ARG A 156 1.66 16.09 -14.14
N LEU A 157 1.38 14.89 -13.66
CA LEU A 157 2.23 13.73 -13.86
C LEU A 157 1.46 12.63 -14.60
N GLU A 158 2.18 11.77 -15.25
CA GLU A 158 1.67 10.54 -15.81
C GLU A 158 1.56 9.50 -14.68
N LEU A 159 0.34 9.09 -14.36
CA LEU A 159 0.08 8.02 -13.40
C LEU A 159 0.21 6.67 -14.11
N ILE A 160 1.16 5.86 -13.67
CA ILE A 160 1.33 4.47 -14.11
C ILE A 160 1.12 3.52 -12.93
N THR A 161 0.65 2.32 -13.21
CA THR A 161 0.44 1.29 -12.18
C THR A 161 1.29 0.07 -12.46
N LEU A 162 1.71 -0.58 -11.37
CA LEU A 162 2.34 -1.90 -11.43
C LEU A 162 1.35 -2.95 -11.95
N PRO A 163 1.82 -4.08 -12.49
CA PRO A 163 0.97 -5.18 -12.92
C PRO A 163 0.08 -5.68 -11.76
N PRO A 164 -1.24 -5.71 -11.92
CA PRO A 164 -2.16 -6.06 -10.83
C PRO A 164 -1.98 -7.50 -10.32
N GLU A 165 -1.51 -8.42 -11.14
CA GLU A 165 -1.21 -9.80 -10.78
C GLU A 165 -0.07 -9.97 -9.78
N TRP A 166 0.73 -8.92 -9.54
CA TRP A 166 1.80 -8.93 -8.54
C TRP A 166 1.30 -8.73 -7.12
N PHE A 167 0.03 -8.36 -6.95
CA PHE A 167 -0.53 -7.94 -5.69
C PHE A 167 -1.68 -8.81 -5.24
N THR A 168 -1.74 -9.03 -3.94
CA THR A 168 -2.93 -9.55 -3.30
C THR A 168 -3.12 -8.90 -1.94
N ARG A 169 -4.27 -9.12 -1.35
CA ARG A 169 -4.67 -8.51 -0.11
C ARG A 169 -5.13 -9.58 0.89
N TRP A 170 -4.67 -9.43 2.12
CA TRP A 170 -5.09 -10.29 3.22
C TRP A 170 -6.08 -9.58 4.13
N VAL A 171 -7.24 -10.14 4.36
CA VAL A 171 -8.30 -9.55 5.20
C VAL A 171 -8.91 -10.60 6.11
N VAL A 172 -9.05 -10.26 7.40
CA VAL A 172 -9.61 -11.14 8.43
C VAL A 172 -11.12 -10.98 8.59
N ASP A 173 -11.70 -9.89 8.13
CA ASP A 173 -13.09 -9.55 8.39
C ASP A 173 -14.04 -10.14 7.34
N SER A 174 -14.87 -11.12 7.78
CA SER A 174 -15.83 -11.81 6.92
C SER A 174 -16.90 -10.89 6.32
N ASP A 175 -17.26 -9.79 6.99
CA ASP A 175 -18.32 -8.90 6.50
C ASP A 175 -17.82 -7.97 5.38
N ILE A 176 -16.59 -7.53 5.46
CA ILE A 176 -15.94 -6.76 4.38
C ILE A 176 -15.76 -7.66 3.14
N VAL A 177 -15.42 -8.90 3.36
CA VAL A 177 -15.18 -9.92 2.35
C VAL A 177 -16.41 -10.20 1.51
N ASN A 178 -17.54 -10.43 2.15
CA ASN A 178 -18.78 -10.81 1.46
C ASN A 178 -19.31 -9.70 0.52
N ARG A 179 -18.87 -8.47 0.67
CA ARG A 179 -19.31 -7.32 -0.15
C ARG A 179 -18.48 -7.09 -1.41
N SER A 180 -17.25 -7.58 -1.45
CA SER A 180 -16.28 -7.27 -2.52
C SER A 180 -15.69 -8.50 -3.20
N MET A 181 -16.06 -9.71 -2.79
CA MET A 181 -15.54 -10.95 -3.37
C MET A 181 -16.34 -11.43 -4.56
N THR A 182 -15.65 -11.93 -5.57
CA THR A 182 -16.24 -12.74 -6.62
C THR A 182 -16.67 -14.10 -6.05
N LYS A 183 -17.59 -14.81 -6.72
CA LYS A 183 -18.01 -16.16 -6.30
C LYS A 183 -16.84 -17.13 -6.13
N TRP A 184 -15.83 -16.96 -6.94
CA TRP A 184 -14.64 -17.80 -6.94
C TRP A 184 -13.75 -17.51 -5.70
N GLN A 185 -13.51 -16.25 -5.38
CA GLN A 185 -12.79 -15.83 -4.16
C GLN A 185 -13.47 -16.36 -2.90
N VAL A 186 -14.79 -16.36 -2.85
CA VAL A 186 -15.57 -16.94 -1.75
C VAL A 186 -15.33 -18.46 -1.62
N GLN A 187 -15.24 -19.18 -2.74
CA GLN A 187 -14.99 -20.63 -2.72
C GLN A 187 -13.58 -20.96 -2.21
N ILE A 188 -12.57 -20.22 -2.65
CA ILE A 188 -11.18 -20.42 -2.17
C ILE A 188 -11.09 -20.12 -0.68
N THR A 189 -11.69 -19.04 -0.23
CA THR A 189 -11.72 -18.69 1.18
C THR A 189 -12.33 -19.79 2.04
N ARG A 190 -13.47 -20.36 1.59
CA ARG A 190 -14.09 -21.49 2.28
C ARG A 190 -13.16 -22.70 2.32
N LYS A 191 -12.55 -23.04 1.20
CA LYS A 191 -11.59 -24.15 1.12
C LYS A 191 -10.39 -23.92 2.03
N TYR A 192 -9.90 -22.70 2.12
CA TYR A 192 -8.83 -22.33 3.03
C TYR A 192 -9.22 -22.56 4.49
N ARG A 193 -10.41 -22.11 4.91
CA ARG A 193 -10.95 -22.35 6.25
C ARG A 193 -11.07 -23.83 6.57
N GLU A 194 -11.53 -24.63 5.62
CA GLU A 194 -11.65 -26.08 5.78
C GLU A 194 -10.30 -26.75 6.03
N ILE A 195 -9.24 -26.28 5.36
CA ILE A 195 -7.91 -26.87 5.43
C ILE A 195 -7.15 -26.40 6.68
N THR A 196 -7.24 -25.13 7.03
CA THR A 196 -6.38 -24.50 8.06
C THR A 196 -7.07 -24.27 9.39
N GLY A 197 -8.40 -24.30 9.42
CA GLY A 197 -9.18 -23.91 10.60
C GLY A 197 -9.15 -22.41 10.93
N ASN A 198 -8.51 -21.60 10.09
CA ASN A 198 -8.34 -20.17 10.29
C ASN A 198 -9.39 -19.36 9.53
N ASP A 199 -9.87 -18.27 10.14
CA ASP A 199 -10.80 -17.33 9.53
C ASP A 199 -10.15 -16.30 8.60
N TYR A 200 -8.89 -16.49 8.23
CA TYR A 200 -8.20 -15.62 7.29
C TYR A 200 -8.76 -15.75 5.88
N ILE A 201 -9.02 -14.63 5.26
CA ILE A 201 -9.66 -14.56 3.96
C ILE A 201 -8.75 -13.86 2.96
N PHE A 202 -8.48 -14.56 1.86
CA PHE A 202 -7.74 -14.04 0.75
C PHE A 202 -8.63 -13.15 -0.12
N LEU A 203 -8.33 -11.86 -0.17
CA LEU A 203 -8.92 -10.97 -1.16
C LEU A 203 -7.87 -10.60 -2.20
N GLY A 204 -8.21 -10.81 -3.39
CA GLY A 204 -7.36 -10.43 -4.50
C GLY A 204 -7.09 -11.63 -5.33
N GLY A 205 -7.26 -11.42 -6.55
CA GLY A 205 -7.09 -12.34 -7.61
C GLY A 205 -6.41 -13.62 -7.22
N GLU A 206 -6.71 -14.55 -7.93
CA GLU A 206 -6.14 -15.87 -7.95
C GLU A 206 -4.79 -15.96 -7.26
N PHE A 207 -4.48 -17.12 -6.72
CA PHE A 207 -3.13 -17.53 -6.36
C PHE A 207 -2.23 -17.47 -7.61
N HIS A 208 -1.99 -16.25 -8.07
CA HIS A 208 -1.14 -16.05 -9.23
C HIS A 208 0.29 -16.35 -8.82
N PRO A 209 1.04 -17.17 -9.58
CA PRO A 209 2.42 -17.51 -9.25
C PRO A 209 3.32 -16.27 -9.22
N ASP A 210 2.88 -15.18 -9.82
CA ASP A 210 3.63 -13.92 -9.89
C ASP A 210 3.36 -12.97 -8.73
N ILE A 211 2.59 -13.36 -7.71
CA ILE A 211 2.39 -12.51 -6.53
C ILE A 211 3.74 -12.19 -5.89
N LYS A 212 3.99 -10.88 -5.72
CA LYS A 212 5.21 -10.33 -5.12
C LYS A 212 4.95 -9.57 -3.84
N PHE A 213 3.72 -9.15 -3.64
CA PHE A 213 3.33 -8.26 -2.56
C PHE A 213 1.96 -8.65 -2.01
N VAL A 214 1.92 -8.99 -0.73
CA VAL A 214 0.68 -9.24 0.01
C VAL A 214 0.47 -8.11 0.99
N HIS A 215 -0.63 -7.39 0.86
CA HIS A 215 -0.98 -6.28 1.75
C HIS A 215 -1.92 -6.75 2.86
N PHE A 216 -1.52 -6.54 4.10
CA PHE A 216 -2.31 -6.86 5.27
C PHE A 216 -3.10 -5.65 5.73
N THR A 217 -4.40 -5.71 5.67
CA THR A 217 -5.25 -4.56 5.99
C THR A 217 -5.80 -4.56 7.40
N HIS A 218 -5.37 -5.50 8.24
CA HIS A 218 -5.89 -5.64 9.59
C HIS A 218 -4.78 -5.76 10.63
N ARG A 219 -4.95 -5.07 11.79
CA ARG A 219 -3.96 -5.02 12.87
C ARG A 219 -3.58 -6.37 13.50
N ASN A 220 -4.41 -7.38 13.30
CA ASN A 220 -4.17 -8.73 13.83
C ASN A 220 -3.40 -9.62 12.85
N ASN A 221 -3.11 -9.14 11.64
CA ASN A 221 -2.34 -9.86 10.64
C ASN A 221 -0.91 -9.39 10.68
N LYS A 222 0.00 -10.31 10.90
CA LYS A 222 1.43 -10.03 10.98
C LYS A 222 2.14 -10.74 9.83
N PRO A 223 2.76 -10.01 8.91
CA PRO A 223 3.43 -10.58 7.75
C PRO A 223 4.48 -11.64 8.12
N HIS A 224 5.24 -11.40 9.17
CA HIS A 224 6.30 -12.27 9.63
C HIS A 224 5.82 -13.57 10.33
N GLU A 225 4.57 -13.65 10.72
CA GLU A 225 3.99 -14.87 11.31
C GLU A 225 3.34 -15.78 10.25
N TRP A 226 3.44 -15.40 8.97
CA TRP A 226 2.60 -15.99 7.94
C TRP A 226 3.26 -17.17 7.20
N GLU A 227 3.46 -18.27 7.89
CA GLU A 227 4.00 -19.53 7.35
C GLU A 227 3.06 -20.26 6.37
N TYR A 228 1.76 -19.92 6.37
CA TYR A 228 0.76 -20.63 5.58
C TYR A 228 0.66 -20.18 4.11
N TYR A 229 1.17 -19.02 3.77
CA TYR A 229 1.07 -18.51 2.41
C TYR A 229 1.79 -19.40 1.41
N ASP A 230 3.00 -19.82 1.72
CA ASP A 230 3.74 -20.70 0.84
C ASP A 230 3.06 -22.06 0.66
N LYS A 231 2.40 -22.55 1.72
CA LYS A 231 1.63 -23.81 1.66
C LYS A 231 0.39 -23.69 0.76
N ILE A 232 -0.26 -22.53 0.78
CA ILE A 232 -1.48 -22.29 -0.02
C ILE A 232 -1.14 -22.05 -1.49
N ARG A 233 -0.02 -21.42 -1.75
CA ARG A 233 0.47 -21.14 -3.10
C ARG A 233 0.83 -22.40 -3.89
N LEU A 234 1.14 -23.50 -3.20
CA LEU A 234 1.52 -24.76 -3.79
C LEU A 234 0.34 -25.73 -4.04
N CYS A 235 -0.88 -25.33 -3.67
CA CYS A 235 -2.12 -26.06 -3.94
C CYS A 235 -2.90 -25.42 -5.08
#